data_b6dee5e7ca71db3f070d89a9cf70f0c9
#
_entry.id   b6dee5e7ca71db3f070d89a9cf70f0c9
#
_cell.length_a   1.000
_cell.length_b   1.000
_cell.length_c   1.000
_cell.angle_alpha   90.00
_cell.angle_beta   90.00
_cell.angle_gamma   90.00
#
_symmetry.space_group_name_H-M   'P 1'
#
loop_
_entity.id
_entity.type
_entity.pdbx_description
1 polymer ?
#
loop_
_entity_poly.entity_id
_entity_poly.type
_entity_poly.pdbx_seq_one_letter_code
_entity_poly.pdbx_strand_id
1 'polypeptide(L)'
;MGNMPITVLIDSEILAEIYQEARNSFPNECCGWLCGEKSGNKVTVVRKCINAQDSGTHPTVSERTAETAYVFSGEDVLDLNKSFDSDMPAMIIYHSHPNGKAYLSETDRQVATSPWGDGPAYPVQQLVIGIDNHQIVSSAQFAWSEDENEFVEINQYSGAAI
;
A
#
# COMPACT_ATOMS: atom_id res chain seq x y z
N MET A 1 9.15 20.60 -18.20
CA MET A 1 8.59 19.26 -18.29
C MET A 1 8.81 18.52 -16.98
N GLY A 2 7.72 18.03 -16.40
CA GLY A 2 7.80 17.34 -15.12
C GLY A 2 8.43 15.95 -15.25
N ASN A 3 9.06 15.50 -14.17
CA ASN A 3 9.58 14.14 -14.08
C ASN A 3 8.48 13.23 -13.56
N MET A 4 7.95 12.35 -14.41
CA MET A 4 7.01 11.34 -13.97
C MET A 4 7.74 10.31 -13.09
N PRO A 5 7.15 9.92 -11.95
CA PRO A 5 7.74 8.86 -11.14
C PRO A 5 7.87 7.56 -11.94
N ILE A 6 8.95 6.84 -11.69
CA ILE A 6 9.17 5.53 -12.33
C ILE A 6 8.28 4.51 -11.64
N THR A 7 7.46 3.78 -12.42
CA THR A 7 6.58 2.75 -11.89
C THR A 7 7.39 1.54 -11.45
N VAL A 8 7.27 1.17 -10.17
CA VAL A 8 7.82 -0.10 -9.69
C VAL A 8 6.96 -1.23 -10.25
N LEU A 9 7.60 -2.23 -10.85
CA LEU A 9 6.90 -3.31 -11.54
C LEU A 9 6.40 -4.36 -10.57
N ILE A 10 5.18 -4.87 -10.82
CA ILE A 10 4.55 -5.91 -10.03
C ILE A 10 4.22 -7.08 -10.97
N ASP A 11 4.81 -8.25 -10.71
CA ASP A 11 4.47 -9.45 -11.48
C ASP A 11 3.04 -9.88 -11.22
N SER A 12 2.42 -10.53 -12.20
CA SER A 12 1.06 -11.04 -12.08
C SER A 12 0.92 -12.04 -10.93
N GLU A 13 1.95 -12.82 -10.61
CA GLU A 13 1.95 -13.76 -9.48
C GLU A 13 1.87 -13.05 -8.15
N ILE A 14 2.61 -11.94 -8.00
CA ILE A 14 2.59 -11.09 -6.80
C ILE A 14 1.21 -10.46 -6.64
N LEU A 15 0.67 -9.92 -7.73
CA LEU A 15 -0.64 -9.29 -7.72
C LEU A 15 -1.72 -10.30 -7.34
N ALA A 16 -1.66 -11.52 -7.90
CA ALA A 16 -2.60 -12.60 -7.56
C ALA A 16 -2.52 -12.96 -6.08
N GLU A 17 -1.32 -13.00 -5.51
CA GLU A 17 -1.14 -13.34 -4.10
C GLU A 17 -1.76 -12.29 -3.18
N ILE A 18 -1.54 -11.00 -3.45
CA ILE A 18 -2.12 -9.95 -2.60
C ILE A 18 -3.63 -9.80 -2.82
N TYR A 19 -4.13 -10.11 -4.00
CA TYR A 19 -5.57 -10.17 -4.26
C TYR A 19 -6.22 -11.27 -3.42
N GLN A 20 -5.57 -12.45 -3.34
CA GLN A 20 -6.08 -13.54 -2.50
C GLN A 20 -6.06 -13.14 -1.02
N GLU A 21 -5.03 -12.42 -0.59
CA GLU A 21 -4.97 -11.93 0.78
C GLU A 21 -6.12 -10.94 1.05
N ALA A 22 -6.40 -10.04 0.10
CA ALA A 22 -7.51 -9.10 0.23
C ALA A 22 -8.84 -9.83 0.38
N ARG A 23 -9.03 -10.90 -0.42
CA ARG A 23 -10.26 -11.72 -0.31
C ARG A 23 -10.34 -12.41 1.04
N ASN A 24 -9.23 -12.97 1.51
CA ASN A 24 -9.20 -13.69 2.79
C ASN A 24 -9.43 -12.77 3.99
N SER A 25 -9.03 -11.51 3.88
CA SER A 25 -9.20 -10.51 4.96
C SER A 25 -10.56 -9.83 4.94
N PHE A 26 -11.23 -9.82 3.77
CA PHE A 26 -12.52 -9.14 3.63
C PHE A 26 -13.49 -9.57 4.72
N PRO A 27 -14.22 -8.66 5.39
CA PRO A 27 -14.41 -7.24 5.06
C PRO A 27 -13.38 -6.28 5.70
N ASN A 28 -12.34 -6.79 6.31
CA ASN A 28 -11.27 -5.96 6.87
C ASN A 28 -10.29 -5.56 5.76
N GLU A 29 -9.63 -4.41 5.94
CA GLU A 29 -8.53 -4.01 5.08
C GLU A 29 -7.32 -4.89 5.38
N CYS A 30 -6.69 -5.45 4.34
CA CYS A 30 -5.40 -6.09 4.48
C CYS A 30 -4.30 -5.07 4.21
N CYS A 31 -3.09 -5.37 4.67
CA CYS A 31 -1.95 -4.48 4.47
C CYS A 31 -0.64 -5.25 4.48
N GLY A 32 0.39 -4.62 3.94
CA GLY A 32 1.73 -5.18 3.89
C GLY A 32 2.59 -4.36 2.95
N TRP A 33 3.72 -4.93 2.55
CA TRP A 33 4.58 -4.28 1.56
C TRP A 33 5.21 -5.31 0.64
N LEU A 34 5.68 -4.81 -0.50
CA LEU A 34 6.31 -5.61 -1.54
C LEU A 34 7.77 -5.18 -1.64
N CYS A 35 8.66 -6.18 -1.63
CA CYS A 35 10.10 -5.96 -1.66
C CYS A 35 10.70 -6.40 -2.98
N GLY A 36 11.81 -5.76 -3.37
CA GLY A 36 12.61 -6.15 -4.51
C GLY A 36 14.07 -5.77 -4.29
N GLU A 37 14.94 -6.22 -5.19
CA GLU A 37 16.36 -5.89 -5.10
C GLU A 37 16.57 -4.38 -5.19
N LYS A 38 17.38 -3.83 -4.30
CA LYS A 38 17.59 -2.37 -4.21
C LYS A 38 18.16 -1.76 -5.50
N SER A 39 18.83 -2.55 -6.31
CA SER A 39 19.37 -2.10 -7.60
C SER A 39 18.36 -2.17 -8.74
N GLY A 40 17.19 -2.76 -8.51
CA GLY A 40 16.15 -2.93 -9.52
C GLY A 40 14.94 -2.05 -9.24
N ASN A 41 13.88 -2.24 -10.02
CA ASN A 41 12.61 -1.58 -9.78
C ASN A 41 11.43 -2.55 -9.94
N LYS A 42 11.62 -3.79 -9.49
CA LYS A 42 10.62 -4.85 -9.57
C LYS A 42 10.50 -5.54 -8.22
N VAL A 43 9.26 -5.73 -7.75
CA VAL A 43 9.02 -6.43 -6.50
C VAL A 43 8.90 -7.92 -6.75
N THR A 44 9.50 -8.72 -5.87
CA THR A 44 9.56 -10.17 -5.98
C THR A 44 9.12 -10.90 -4.72
N VAL A 45 8.91 -10.17 -3.61
CA VAL A 45 8.56 -10.77 -2.32
C VAL A 45 7.41 -9.98 -1.69
N VAL A 46 6.43 -10.71 -1.15
CA VAL A 46 5.31 -10.12 -0.39
C VAL A 46 5.59 -10.29 1.10
N ARG A 47 5.51 -9.19 1.85
CA ARG A 47 5.56 -9.21 3.31
C ARG A 47 4.18 -8.83 3.83
N LYS A 48 3.37 -9.83 4.15
CA LYS A 48 2.03 -9.62 4.70
C LYS A 48 2.15 -9.12 6.13
N CYS A 49 1.30 -8.17 6.50
CA CYS A 49 1.29 -7.58 7.84
C CYS A 49 -0.07 -7.77 8.49
N ILE A 50 -0.06 -7.68 9.82
CA ILE A 50 -1.30 -7.68 10.60
C ILE A 50 -1.87 -6.26 10.56
N ASN A 51 -3.17 -6.13 10.28
CA ASN A 51 -3.84 -4.85 10.43
C ASN A 51 -4.14 -4.65 11.92
N ALA A 52 -3.40 -3.75 12.55
CA ALA A 52 -3.50 -3.49 13.99
C ALA A 52 -4.55 -2.41 14.32
N GLN A 53 -5.39 -2.01 13.37
CA GLN A 53 -6.37 -0.93 13.56
C GLN A 53 -7.32 -1.20 14.73
N ASP A 54 -7.73 -2.46 14.92
CA ASP A 54 -8.65 -2.82 16.00
C ASP A 54 -8.06 -2.65 17.40
N SER A 55 -6.75 -2.44 17.51
CA SER A 55 -6.11 -2.15 18.81
C SER A 55 -6.21 -0.67 19.21
N GLY A 56 -6.77 0.18 18.35
CA GLY A 56 -6.89 1.61 18.61
C GLY A 56 -5.58 2.38 18.47
N THR A 57 -4.58 1.83 17.78
CA THR A 57 -3.26 2.44 17.66
C THR A 57 -3.07 3.29 16.42
N HIS A 58 -4.12 3.49 15.61
CA HIS A 58 -4.01 4.30 14.40
C HIS A 58 -3.67 5.76 14.77
N PRO A 59 -2.66 6.36 14.12
CA PRO A 59 -2.17 7.67 14.52
C PRO A 59 -3.15 8.83 14.29
N THR A 60 -4.11 8.68 13.37
CA THR A 60 -5.01 9.78 13.00
C THR A 60 -6.49 9.50 13.26
N VAL A 61 -6.92 8.24 13.30
CA VAL A 61 -8.35 7.87 13.41
C VAL A 61 -8.51 6.63 14.30
N SER A 62 -8.33 6.82 15.60
CA SER A 62 -8.31 5.71 16.55
C SER A 62 -9.67 5.01 16.70
N GLU A 63 -10.79 5.68 16.37
CA GLU A 63 -12.11 5.06 16.44
C GLU A 63 -12.50 4.27 15.18
N ARG A 64 -11.70 4.28 14.12
CA ARG A 64 -11.96 3.44 12.95
C ARG A 64 -11.57 2.00 13.24
N THR A 65 -12.27 1.07 12.57
CA THR A 65 -12.00 -0.37 12.68
C THR A 65 -11.17 -0.86 11.51
N ALA A 66 -10.77 -2.14 11.53
CA ALA A 66 -10.04 -2.77 10.44
C ALA A 66 -10.84 -2.84 9.13
N GLU A 67 -12.17 -2.62 9.18
CA GLU A 67 -13.00 -2.55 7.96
C GLU A 67 -12.87 -1.21 7.24
N THR A 68 -12.41 -0.16 7.91
CA THR A 68 -12.37 1.20 7.35
C THR A 68 -10.99 1.84 7.38
N ALA A 69 -10.00 1.17 7.96
CA ALA A 69 -8.64 1.69 8.04
C ALA A 69 -7.66 0.56 8.30
N TYR A 70 -6.37 0.85 8.16
CA TYR A 70 -5.32 -0.07 8.55
C TYR A 70 -4.20 0.67 9.25
N VAL A 71 -3.44 -0.06 10.07
CA VAL A 71 -2.19 0.43 10.66
C VAL A 71 -1.27 -0.77 10.90
N PHE A 72 0.02 -0.57 10.65
CA PHE A 72 1.02 -1.60 10.93
C PHE A 72 1.25 -1.70 12.44
N SER A 73 1.50 -2.91 12.94
CA SER A 73 1.95 -3.11 14.31
C SER A 73 3.34 -2.46 14.51
N GLY A 74 3.71 -2.22 15.77
CA GLY A 74 5.04 -1.68 16.06
C GLY A 74 6.18 -2.57 15.55
N GLU A 75 6.02 -3.89 15.62
CA GLU A 75 7.00 -4.84 15.08
C GLU A 75 7.12 -4.72 13.57
N ASP A 76 6.00 -4.60 12.87
CA ASP A 76 5.99 -4.44 11.42
C ASP A 76 6.63 -3.12 11.00
N VAL A 77 6.39 -2.04 11.73
CA VAL A 77 7.03 -0.74 11.45
C VAL A 77 8.55 -0.85 11.60
N LEU A 78 9.03 -1.56 12.62
CA LEU A 78 10.47 -1.78 12.80
C LEU A 78 11.05 -2.58 11.62
N ASP A 79 10.37 -3.64 11.20
CA ASP A 79 10.81 -4.44 10.06
C ASP A 79 10.81 -3.65 8.77
N LEU A 80 9.80 -2.81 8.56
CA LEU A 80 9.74 -1.94 7.39
C LEU A 80 10.96 -1.02 7.34
N ASN A 81 11.27 -0.36 8.44
CA ASN A 81 12.41 0.53 8.50
C ASN A 81 13.74 -0.20 8.30
N LYS A 82 13.88 -1.40 8.86
CA LYS A 82 15.07 -2.23 8.65
C LYS A 82 15.24 -2.62 7.18
N SER A 83 14.12 -2.82 6.46
CA SER A 83 14.17 -3.23 5.07
C SER A 83 14.91 -2.21 4.20
N PHE A 84 14.83 -0.93 4.53
CA PHE A 84 15.45 0.13 3.72
C PHE A 84 16.97 0.08 3.73
N ASP A 85 17.57 -0.57 4.73
CA ASP A 85 19.02 -0.74 4.83
C ASP A 85 19.46 -2.12 4.33
N SER A 86 18.54 -2.93 3.82
CA SER A 86 18.83 -4.29 3.36
C SER A 86 18.99 -4.32 1.84
N ASP A 87 19.37 -5.50 1.31
CA ASP A 87 19.47 -5.72 -0.13
C ASP A 87 18.09 -5.87 -0.79
N MET A 88 17.03 -6.07 0.02
CA MET A 88 15.66 -6.27 -0.46
C MET A 88 14.72 -5.29 0.23
N PRO A 89 14.86 -3.97 -0.04
CA PRO A 89 14.00 -2.99 0.63
C PRO A 89 12.56 -3.07 0.16
N ALA A 90 11.66 -2.61 1.03
CA ALA A 90 10.27 -2.37 0.63
C ALA A 90 10.25 -1.31 -0.47
N MET A 91 9.45 -1.53 -1.49
CA MET A 91 9.29 -0.60 -2.62
C MET A 91 7.86 -0.13 -2.77
N ILE A 92 6.88 -0.90 -2.32
CA ILE A 92 5.46 -0.58 -2.39
C ILE A 92 4.80 -1.00 -1.09
N ILE A 93 4.02 -0.10 -0.48
CA ILE A 93 3.10 -0.46 0.60
C ILE A 93 1.73 -0.67 -0.04
N TYR A 94 1.06 -1.78 0.29
CA TYR A 94 -0.26 -2.06 -0.26
C TYR A 94 -1.29 -2.21 0.87
N HIS A 95 -2.53 -1.89 0.53
CA HIS A 95 -3.67 -2.17 1.38
C HIS A 95 -4.92 -2.32 0.53
N SER A 96 -5.99 -2.88 1.11
CA SER A 96 -7.26 -3.06 0.41
C SER A 96 -8.33 -2.13 0.96
N HIS A 97 -9.23 -1.70 0.07
CA HIS A 97 -10.43 -0.94 0.41
C HIS A 97 -11.65 -1.84 0.18
N PRO A 98 -12.36 -2.23 1.25
CA PRO A 98 -13.53 -3.13 1.10
C PRO A 98 -14.78 -2.45 0.53
N ASN A 99 -14.69 -1.17 0.16
CA ASN A 99 -15.78 -0.47 -0.52
C ASN A 99 -15.71 -0.59 -2.05
N GLY A 100 -14.77 -1.36 -2.58
CA GLY A 100 -14.60 -1.60 -4.01
C GLY A 100 -13.87 -0.50 -4.76
N LYS A 101 -13.39 0.53 -4.09
CA LYS A 101 -12.77 1.69 -4.74
C LYS A 101 -11.25 1.70 -4.55
N ALA A 102 -10.53 1.65 -5.66
CA ALA A 102 -9.05 1.66 -5.65
C ALA A 102 -8.55 3.10 -5.75
N TYR A 103 -8.56 3.81 -4.63
CA TYR A 103 -8.09 5.20 -4.57
C TYR A 103 -7.34 5.42 -3.26
N LEU A 104 -6.49 6.42 -3.25
CA LEU A 104 -5.77 6.81 -2.03
C LEU A 104 -6.62 7.82 -1.27
N SER A 105 -7.24 7.40 -0.18
CA SER A 105 -8.12 8.26 0.60
C SER A 105 -7.34 9.39 1.27
N GLU A 106 -8.04 10.39 1.80
CA GLU A 106 -7.37 11.47 2.51
C GLU A 106 -6.60 10.96 3.73
N THR A 107 -7.18 10.02 4.47
CA THR A 107 -6.49 9.37 5.60
C THR A 107 -5.23 8.65 5.12
N ASP A 108 -5.33 7.90 4.01
CA ASP A 108 -4.17 7.22 3.43
C ASP A 108 -3.07 8.21 3.04
N ARG A 109 -3.45 9.33 2.44
CA ARG A 109 -2.50 10.38 2.04
C ARG A 109 -1.80 11.00 3.23
N GLN A 110 -2.53 11.23 4.32
CA GLN A 110 -1.95 11.78 5.55
C GLN A 110 -0.91 10.84 6.15
N VAL A 111 -1.21 9.53 6.18
CA VAL A 111 -0.30 8.53 6.73
C VAL A 111 0.91 8.33 5.81
N ALA A 112 0.70 8.37 4.50
CA ALA A 112 1.75 8.13 3.50
C ALA A 112 2.66 9.34 3.27
N THR A 113 2.25 10.53 3.69
CA THR A 113 3.00 11.78 3.50
C THR A 113 3.77 12.13 4.77
N SER A 114 4.98 12.67 4.62
CA SER A 114 5.78 13.08 5.79
C SER A 114 5.03 14.16 6.58
N PRO A 115 5.28 14.27 7.90
CA PRO A 115 4.62 15.29 8.73
C PRO A 115 4.86 16.72 8.24
N TRP A 116 5.94 16.95 7.49
CA TRP A 116 6.30 18.27 6.96
C TRP A 116 5.64 18.55 5.59
N GLY A 117 4.97 17.54 4.99
CA GLY A 117 4.30 17.70 3.69
C GLY A 117 5.25 17.83 2.50
N ASP A 118 6.53 17.52 2.67
CA ASP A 118 7.57 17.75 1.66
C ASP A 118 8.06 16.47 0.98
N GLY A 119 7.42 15.35 1.22
CA GLY A 119 7.79 14.08 0.63
C GLY A 119 6.96 12.93 1.20
N PRO A 120 7.19 11.71 0.73
CA PRO A 120 6.53 10.54 1.31
C PRO A 120 7.10 10.25 2.71
N ALA A 121 6.26 9.64 3.56
CA ALA A 121 6.69 9.22 4.90
C ALA A 121 7.77 8.15 4.82
N TYR A 122 7.70 7.29 3.79
CA TYR A 122 8.69 6.24 3.50
C TYR A 122 9.04 6.30 2.02
N PRO A 123 10.25 5.85 1.62
CA PRO A 123 10.67 5.90 0.21
C PRO A 123 10.02 4.76 -0.60
N VAL A 124 8.70 4.75 -0.66
CA VAL A 124 7.92 3.67 -1.29
C VAL A 124 6.78 4.27 -2.10
N GLN A 125 6.25 3.45 -3.02
CA GLN A 125 4.99 3.73 -3.71
C GLN A 125 3.84 3.11 -2.92
N GLN A 126 2.61 3.41 -3.31
CA GLN A 126 1.41 2.91 -2.65
C GLN A 126 0.56 2.15 -3.65
N LEU A 127 -0.01 1.02 -3.23
CA LEU A 127 -0.96 0.26 -4.04
C LEU A 127 -2.24 0.08 -3.24
N VAL A 128 -3.38 0.43 -3.84
CA VAL A 128 -4.69 0.26 -3.20
C VAL A 128 -5.49 -0.74 -4.02
N ILE A 129 -6.00 -1.77 -3.33
CA ILE A 129 -6.82 -2.82 -3.94
C ILE A 129 -8.27 -2.57 -3.59
N GLY A 130 -9.10 -2.30 -4.59
CA GLY A 130 -10.55 -2.15 -4.39
C GLY A 130 -11.22 -3.52 -4.43
N ILE A 131 -11.87 -3.90 -3.33
CA ILE A 131 -12.56 -5.19 -3.20
C ILE A 131 -13.96 -4.96 -2.66
N ASP A 132 -14.93 -5.73 -3.16
CA ASP A 132 -16.28 -5.75 -2.60
C ASP A 132 -16.65 -7.20 -2.27
N ASN A 133 -17.90 -7.44 -1.88
CA ASN A 133 -18.33 -8.79 -1.50
C ASN A 133 -18.47 -9.76 -2.69
N HIS A 134 -18.25 -9.30 -3.91
CA HIS A 134 -18.37 -10.11 -5.10
C HIS A 134 -17.03 -10.40 -5.78
N GLN A 135 -16.09 -9.46 -5.74
CA GLN A 135 -14.86 -9.58 -6.52
C GLN A 135 -13.81 -8.55 -6.11
N ILE A 136 -12.58 -8.77 -6.56
CA ILE A 136 -11.58 -7.70 -6.64
C ILE A 136 -11.99 -6.83 -7.82
N VAL A 137 -12.32 -5.57 -7.57
CA VAL A 137 -12.82 -4.68 -8.63
C VAL A 137 -11.68 -4.18 -9.51
N SER A 138 -10.63 -3.65 -8.90
CA SER A 138 -9.44 -3.16 -9.59
C SER A 138 -8.41 -2.78 -8.54
N SER A 139 -7.20 -2.40 -8.98
CA SER A 139 -6.24 -1.77 -8.09
C SER A 139 -5.55 -0.61 -8.79
N ALA A 140 -5.00 0.31 -8.01
CA ALA A 140 -4.31 1.49 -8.51
C ALA A 140 -3.03 1.70 -7.74
N GLN A 141 -1.99 2.12 -8.46
CA GLN A 141 -0.66 2.35 -7.90
C GLN A 141 -0.35 3.85 -7.94
N PHE A 142 0.21 4.35 -6.85
CA PHE A 142 0.48 5.77 -6.65
C PHE A 142 1.95 5.96 -6.30
N ALA A 143 2.52 7.06 -6.77
CA ALA A 143 3.89 7.44 -6.45
C ALA A 143 3.96 8.92 -6.12
N TRP A 144 4.95 9.30 -5.32
CA TRP A 144 5.16 10.71 -5.00
C TRP A 144 5.63 11.47 -6.23
N SER A 145 4.96 12.59 -6.52
CA SER A 145 5.35 13.50 -7.58
C SER A 145 6.01 14.73 -6.96
N GLU A 146 7.27 14.96 -7.30
CA GLU A 146 7.97 16.16 -6.84
C GLU A 146 7.34 17.43 -7.41
N ASP A 147 6.82 17.35 -8.64
CA ASP A 147 6.20 18.50 -9.30
C ASP A 147 4.87 18.88 -8.65
N GLU A 148 4.06 17.88 -8.31
CA GLU A 148 2.74 18.09 -7.68
C GLU A 148 2.83 18.19 -6.17
N ASN A 149 3.94 17.78 -5.59
CA ASN A 149 4.16 17.69 -4.13
C ASN A 149 3.08 16.85 -3.44
N GLU A 150 2.72 15.73 -4.09
CA GLU A 150 1.74 14.78 -3.57
C GLU A 150 1.84 13.44 -4.31
N PHE A 151 1.17 12.43 -3.77
CA PHE A 151 1.03 11.15 -4.46
C PHE A 151 0.09 11.31 -5.66
N VAL A 152 0.51 10.73 -6.79
CA VAL A 152 -0.30 10.73 -8.03
C VAL A 152 -0.46 9.29 -8.51
N GLU A 153 -1.59 9.00 -9.15
CA GLU A 153 -1.83 7.68 -9.73
C GLU A 153 -0.92 7.49 -10.94
N ILE A 154 -0.19 6.37 -10.97
CA ILE A 154 0.77 6.09 -12.05
C ILE A 154 0.42 4.82 -12.83
N ASN A 155 -0.43 3.95 -12.30
CA ASN A 155 -0.82 2.72 -12.99
C ASN A 155 -2.12 2.17 -12.41
N GLN A 156 -2.82 1.37 -13.21
CA GLN A 156 -4.02 0.66 -12.80
C GLN A 156 -3.89 -0.81 -13.21
N TYR A 157 -4.55 -1.68 -12.45
CA TYR A 157 -4.55 -3.13 -12.72
C TYR A 157 -5.99 -3.63 -12.74
N SER A 158 -6.24 -4.59 -13.62
CA SER A 158 -7.53 -5.27 -13.65
C SER A 158 -7.79 -6.01 -12.35
N GLY A 159 -9.05 -6.15 -11.98
CA GLY A 159 -9.44 -6.94 -10.84
C GLY A 159 -9.44 -8.44 -11.16
N ALA A 160 -10.12 -9.19 -10.30
CA ALA A 160 -10.23 -10.64 -10.44
C ALA A 160 -11.55 -11.10 -9.85
N ALA A 161 -12.11 -12.17 -10.40
CA ALA A 161 -13.40 -12.73 -9.97
C ALA A 161 -13.21 -13.69 -8.77
N ILE A 162 -12.65 -13.15 -7.70
CA ILE A 162 -12.44 -13.94 -6.45
C ILE A 162 -12.99 -13.19 -5.25
#